data_4d7f02459c24475de04782ef09dfb880
#
_entry.id   4d7f02459c24475de04782ef09dfb880
#
_cell.length_a   1.000
_cell.length_b   1.000
_cell.length_c   1.000
_cell.angle_alpha   90.00
_cell.angle_beta   90.00
_cell.angle_gamma   90.00
#
_symmetry.space_group_name_H-M   'P 1'
#
loop_
_entity.id
_entity.type
_entity.pdbx_description
1 polymer ?
#
loop_
_entity_poly.entity_id
_entity_poly.type
_entity_poly.pdbx_seq_one_letter_code
_entity_poly.pdbx_strand_id
1 'polypeptide(L)'
;LYLPVYASRLEDLSNFAAKNSYYPESLRALSYNGRLLAIPRDVSTLVFYRNRDLISTTPVNLDEFMQVLKSAPEYGVSYERNVYYMFPYVMTMGEDIYNPDKSLQFYKNLEGRFAPTPADIGSLTQAQMFLDGKIGLYLSGRWMYPKISEKADFDWDVITFPGIVPLDASGWAISADSKHKEQAKKFVNYLSSPKSSEYFLNTGLVVPARIETSQKIDNKVFLDAIAGARAIPVDKDYRKTIDKMNKQFFE
;
A
#
# COMPACT_ATOMS: atom_id res chain seq x y z
N LEU A 1 3.27 8.48 -5.93
CA LEU A 1 4.04 7.88 -7.04
C LEU A 1 4.16 8.76 -8.29
N TYR A 2 3.29 9.77 -8.46
CA TYR A 2 3.30 10.68 -9.63
C TYR A 2 3.94 12.04 -9.33
N LEU A 3 4.25 12.31 -8.08
CA LEU A 3 4.69 13.61 -7.62
C LEU A 3 5.91 14.18 -8.35
N PRO A 4 6.97 13.39 -8.62
CA PRO A 4 8.14 13.90 -9.33
C PRO A 4 7.85 14.44 -10.73
N VAL A 5 6.89 13.81 -11.45
CA VAL A 5 6.50 14.22 -12.81
C VAL A 5 5.87 15.62 -12.82
N TYR A 6 5.15 15.97 -11.75
CA TYR A 6 4.45 17.24 -11.61
C TYR A 6 5.20 18.27 -10.75
N ALA A 7 6.38 17.92 -10.22
CA ALA A 7 7.08 18.71 -9.23
C ALA A 7 7.34 20.17 -9.63
N SER A 8 7.60 20.45 -10.92
CA SER A 8 7.79 21.83 -11.43
C SER A 8 6.50 22.64 -11.51
N ARG A 9 5.34 21.98 -11.43
CA ARG A 9 4.01 22.62 -11.53
C ARG A 9 3.33 22.74 -10.17
N LEU A 10 4.00 22.34 -9.09
CA LEU A 10 3.43 22.34 -7.74
C LEU A 10 4.10 23.39 -6.86
N GLU A 11 3.29 24.04 -6.05
CA GLU A 11 3.74 24.98 -5.03
C GLU A 11 4.53 24.27 -3.95
N ASP A 12 5.57 24.92 -3.44
CA ASP A 12 6.31 24.44 -2.28
C ASP A 12 5.51 24.69 -1.00
N LEU A 13 5.12 23.64 -0.33
CA LEU A 13 4.34 23.65 0.91
C LEU A 13 5.19 23.34 2.14
N SER A 14 6.52 23.39 2.05
CA SER A 14 7.44 23.02 3.14
C SER A 14 7.21 23.82 4.43
N ASN A 15 6.70 25.04 4.33
CA ASN A 15 6.43 25.93 5.47
C ASN A 15 4.96 25.93 5.91
N PHE A 16 4.10 25.14 5.24
CA PHE A 16 2.65 25.21 5.44
C PHE A 16 2.15 24.34 6.59
N ALA A 17 2.71 23.16 6.79
CA ALA A 17 2.12 22.13 7.63
C ALA A 17 2.72 22.07 9.04
N ALA A 18 1.89 21.72 10.02
CA ALA A 18 2.32 21.19 11.30
C ALA A 18 2.89 19.77 11.09
N LYS A 19 4.13 19.66 10.66
CA LYS A 19 4.77 18.40 10.22
C LYS A 19 4.65 17.27 11.26
N ASN A 20 4.71 17.62 12.54
CA ASN A 20 4.59 16.65 13.64
C ASN A 20 3.19 16.00 13.77
N SER A 21 2.20 16.50 13.03
CA SER A 21 0.85 15.92 13.01
C SER A 21 0.70 14.75 12.02
N TYR A 22 1.73 14.47 11.22
CA TYR A 22 1.67 13.48 10.14
C TYR A 22 2.74 12.40 10.30
N TYR A 23 2.50 11.24 9.75
CA TYR A 23 3.51 10.19 9.66
C TYR A 23 4.72 10.70 8.86
N PRO A 24 5.96 10.56 9.39
CA PRO A 24 7.16 11.03 8.70
C PRO A 24 7.30 10.46 7.29
N GLU A 25 6.97 9.19 7.09
CA GLU A 25 7.03 8.55 5.77
C GLU A 25 6.01 9.12 4.78
N SER A 26 4.85 9.62 5.25
CA SER A 26 3.88 10.31 4.38
C SER A 26 4.41 11.65 3.87
N LEU A 27 5.11 12.38 4.74
CA LEU A 27 5.79 13.62 4.33
C LEU A 27 6.93 13.33 3.36
N ARG A 28 7.68 12.24 3.58
CA ARG A 28 8.74 11.79 2.66
C ARG A 28 8.17 11.42 1.29
N ALA A 29 7.09 10.61 1.25
CA ALA A 29 6.42 10.20 0.03
C ALA A 29 5.86 11.37 -0.79
N LEU A 30 5.49 12.49 -0.13
CA LEU A 30 4.95 13.69 -0.75
C LEU A 30 5.96 14.84 -0.88
N SER A 31 7.25 14.52 -0.69
CA SER A 31 8.36 15.45 -0.92
C SER A 31 9.19 15.03 -2.12
N TYR A 32 9.73 16.01 -2.84
CA TYR A 32 10.67 15.79 -3.93
C TYR A 32 11.70 16.94 -4.00
N ASN A 33 12.97 16.59 -4.14
CA ASN A 33 14.10 17.54 -4.15
C ASN A 33 14.05 18.53 -2.98
N GLY A 34 13.80 18.02 -1.77
CA GLY A 34 13.77 18.82 -0.53
C GLY A 34 12.52 19.68 -0.32
N ARG A 35 11.57 19.67 -1.26
CA ARG A 35 10.30 20.42 -1.17
C ARG A 35 9.14 19.49 -0.83
N LEU A 36 8.29 19.88 0.11
CA LEU A 36 7.00 19.25 0.34
C LEU A 36 6.00 19.80 -0.70
N LEU A 37 5.50 18.93 -1.57
CA LEU A 37 4.68 19.33 -2.72
C LEU A 37 3.19 19.03 -2.53
N ALA A 38 2.83 18.27 -1.49
CA ALA A 38 1.45 18.06 -1.10
C ALA A 38 1.34 17.86 0.42
N ILE A 39 0.24 18.29 1.01
CA ILE A 39 -0.09 18.00 2.41
C ILE A 39 -0.76 16.64 2.49
N PRO A 40 -0.24 15.70 3.31
CA PRO A 40 -0.77 14.36 3.39
C PRO A 40 -2.26 14.32 3.78
N ARG A 41 -3.05 13.54 3.06
CA ARG A 41 -4.46 13.26 3.35
C ARG A 41 -4.61 11.89 4.02
N ASP A 42 -4.11 10.88 3.36
CA ASP A 42 -4.14 9.49 3.81
C ASP A 42 -2.84 8.77 3.47
N VAL A 43 -2.64 7.64 4.13
CA VAL A 43 -1.57 6.70 3.85
C VAL A 43 -2.15 5.33 3.58
N SER A 44 -1.45 4.56 2.76
CA SER A 44 -1.76 3.17 2.49
C SER A 44 -0.48 2.33 2.48
N THR A 45 -0.66 1.07 2.83
CA THR A 45 0.36 0.04 2.74
C THR A 45 -0.31 -1.30 2.51
N LEU A 46 0.48 -2.33 2.24
CA LEU A 46 0.00 -3.68 2.03
C LEU A 46 0.02 -4.48 3.33
N VAL A 47 -1.03 -5.27 3.53
CA VAL A 47 -1.22 -6.23 4.62
C VAL A 47 -1.68 -7.55 4.04
N PHE A 48 -1.62 -8.62 4.80
CA PHE A 48 -2.34 -9.85 4.46
C PHE A 48 -3.71 -9.87 5.15
N TYR A 49 -4.75 -10.14 4.37
CA TYR A 49 -6.00 -10.69 4.86
C TYR A 49 -5.84 -12.19 4.91
N ARG A 50 -5.99 -12.80 6.08
CA ARG A 50 -5.78 -14.21 6.30
C ARG A 50 -7.11 -14.94 6.47
N ASN A 51 -7.33 -15.98 5.68
CA ASN A 51 -8.35 -16.97 5.92
C ASN A 51 -7.82 -17.95 6.99
N ARG A 52 -8.38 -17.92 8.19
CA ARG A 52 -7.93 -18.71 9.34
C ARG A 52 -8.31 -20.18 9.24
N ASP A 53 -9.30 -20.50 8.42
CA ASP A 53 -9.67 -21.90 8.16
C ASP A 53 -8.61 -22.62 7.31
N LEU A 54 -7.86 -21.85 6.49
CA LEU A 54 -6.77 -22.38 5.65
C LEU A 54 -5.38 -22.19 6.27
N ILE A 55 -5.15 -21.09 6.96
CA ILE A 55 -3.84 -20.73 7.52
C ILE A 55 -4.00 -20.28 8.97
N SER A 56 -3.56 -21.11 9.90
CA SER A 56 -3.63 -20.84 11.35
C SER A 56 -2.43 -20.04 11.90
N THR A 57 -1.28 -20.09 11.22
CA THR A 57 -0.02 -19.51 11.70
C THR A 57 0.24 -18.12 11.09
N THR A 58 0.74 -17.18 11.89
CA THR A 58 1.20 -15.86 11.43
C THR A 58 2.70 -15.92 11.16
N PRO A 59 3.17 -15.80 9.91
CA PRO A 59 4.59 -15.75 9.62
C PRO A 59 5.20 -14.41 10.05
N VAL A 60 6.41 -14.43 10.61
CA VAL A 60 7.14 -13.22 11.06
C VAL A 60 8.33 -12.86 10.16
N ASN A 61 8.69 -13.74 9.22
CA ASN A 61 9.75 -13.54 8.22
C ASN A 61 9.41 -14.32 6.94
N LEU A 62 10.22 -14.14 5.87
CA LEU A 62 9.98 -14.81 4.58
C LEU A 62 10.19 -16.33 4.63
N ASP A 63 11.04 -16.84 5.50
CA ASP A 63 11.25 -18.29 5.65
C ASP A 63 10.01 -18.96 6.26
N GLU A 64 9.46 -18.38 7.32
CA GLU A 64 8.22 -18.84 7.93
C GLU A 64 7.03 -18.66 6.96
N PHE A 65 7.00 -17.53 6.20
CA PHE A 65 6.01 -17.34 5.15
C PHE A 65 6.04 -18.50 4.15
N MET A 66 7.22 -18.91 3.67
CA MET A 66 7.35 -20.06 2.77
C MET A 66 6.94 -21.39 3.42
N GLN A 67 7.17 -21.56 4.72
CA GLN A 67 6.69 -22.76 5.45
C GLN A 67 5.16 -22.79 5.52
N VAL A 68 4.55 -21.66 5.83
CA VAL A 68 3.08 -21.49 5.86
C VAL A 68 2.48 -21.83 4.50
N LEU A 69 3.06 -21.31 3.39
CA LEU A 69 2.56 -21.58 2.05
C LEU A 69 2.63 -23.08 1.67
N LYS A 70 3.68 -23.78 2.11
CA LYS A 70 3.84 -25.22 1.87
C LYS A 70 2.81 -26.07 2.60
N SER A 71 2.25 -25.58 3.69
CA SER A 71 1.24 -26.27 4.49
C SER A 71 -0.21 -25.93 4.11
N ALA A 72 -0.41 -24.95 3.24
CA ALA A 72 -1.74 -24.54 2.82
C ALA A 72 -2.40 -25.61 1.95
N PRO A 73 -3.69 -25.91 2.17
CA PRO A 73 -4.40 -27.00 1.45
C PRO A 73 -4.72 -26.67 -0.01
N GLU A 74 -4.82 -25.38 -0.35
CA GLU A 74 -5.07 -24.86 -1.71
C GLU A 74 -4.05 -23.78 -2.04
N TYR A 75 -4.53 -22.59 -2.47
CA TYR A 75 -3.63 -21.47 -2.73
C TYR A 75 -3.25 -20.78 -1.42
N GLY A 76 -1.98 -20.87 -1.05
CA GLY A 76 -1.46 -20.25 0.18
C GLY A 76 -1.45 -18.73 0.13
N VAL A 77 -1.29 -18.13 -1.07
CA VAL A 77 -1.19 -16.67 -1.22
C VAL A 77 -1.80 -16.18 -2.53
N SER A 78 -2.27 -14.94 -2.55
CA SER A 78 -2.65 -14.23 -3.77
C SER A 78 -1.41 -13.83 -4.59
N TYR A 79 -1.58 -13.72 -5.90
CA TYR A 79 -0.53 -13.32 -6.83
C TYR A 79 -1.06 -12.30 -7.83
N GLU A 80 -0.77 -11.03 -7.59
CA GLU A 80 -1.13 -9.96 -8.52
C GLU A 80 0.01 -9.73 -9.53
N ARG A 81 -0.29 -9.79 -10.82
CA ARG A 81 0.68 -9.53 -11.89
C ARG A 81 0.95 -8.03 -12.03
N ASN A 82 1.47 -7.45 -10.95
CA ASN A 82 1.80 -6.03 -10.86
C ASN A 82 2.97 -5.80 -9.91
N VAL A 83 3.94 -5.02 -10.36
CA VAL A 83 5.18 -4.71 -9.62
C VAL A 83 4.91 -4.14 -8.22
N TYR A 84 3.81 -3.40 -8.04
CA TYR A 84 3.44 -2.84 -6.73
C TYR A 84 3.28 -3.93 -5.66
N TYR A 85 2.68 -5.06 -6.02
CA TYR A 85 2.51 -6.20 -5.10
C TYR A 85 3.79 -7.03 -4.91
N MET A 86 4.79 -6.84 -5.76
CA MET A 86 6.12 -7.41 -5.59
C MET A 86 7.00 -6.59 -4.63
N PHE A 87 6.75 -5.29 -4.48
CA PHE A 87 7.59 -4.41 -3.67
C PHE A 87 7.79 -4.82 -2.21
N PRO A 88 6.82 -5.41 -1.49
CA PRO A 88 7.10 -5.96 -0.16
C PRO A 88 8.27 -6.93 -0.13
N TYR A 89 8.37 -7.79 -1.13
CA TYR A 89 9.48 -8.76 -1.25
C TYR A 89 10.79 -8.07 -1.60
N VAL A 90 10.77 -7.12 -2.54
CA VAL A 90 11.95 -6.32 -2.93
C VAL A 90 12.52 -5.58 -1.73
N MET A 91 11.69 -4.87 -1.00
CA MET A 91 12.09 -4.07 0.16
C MET A 91 12.58 -4.94 1.32
N THR A 92 11.94 -6.09 1.55
CA THR A 92 12.33 -7.03 2.59
C THR A 92 13.67 -7.71 2.29
N MET A 93 13.93 -8.03 1.01
CA MET A 93 15.21 -8.61 0.57
C MET A 93 16.31 -7.55 0.44
N GLY A 94 16.00 -6.27 0.60
CA GLY A 94 16.97 -5.16 0.50
C GLY A 94 17.49 -4.93 -0.92
N GLU A 95 16.70 -5.29 -1.95
CA GLU A 95 17.05 -5.05 -3.34
C GLU A 95 16.62 -3.65 -3.82
N ASP A 96 17.23 -3.21 -4.90
CA ASP A 96 16.83 -1.99 -5.61
C ASP A 96 15.50 -2.25 -6.34
N ILE A 97 14.51 -1.36 -6.14
CA ILE A 97 13.20 -1.47 -6.80
C ILE A 97 13.28 -1.43 -8.33
N TYR A 98 14.35 -0.89 -8.88
CA TYR A 98 14.57 -0.81 -10.33
C TYR A 98 15.35 -2.02 -10.89
N ASN A 99 15.97 -2.83 -10.01
CA ASN A 99 16.75 -4.03 -10.36
C ASN A 99 16.46 -5.18 -9.37
N PRO A 100 15.22 -5.69 -9.30
CA PRO A 100 14.78 -6.62 -8.27
C PRO A 100 14.93 -8.10 -8.69
N ASP A 101 16.09 -8.53 -9.16
CA ASP A 101 16.27 -9.85 -9.81
C ASP A 101 15.90 -11.03 -8.92
N LYS A 102 16.37 -11.07 -7.67
CA LYS A 102 16.08 -12.16 -6.73
C LYS A 102 14.61 -12.12 -6.29
N SER A 103 14.12 -10.94 -5.98
CA SER A 103 12.73 -10.74 -5.56
C SER A 103 11.75 -11.07 -6.70
N LEU A 104 12.09 -10.72 -7.94
CA LEU A 104 11.31 -11.08 -9.11
C LEU A 104 11.26 -12.60 -9.28
N GLN A 105 12.41 -13.28 -9.18
CA GLN A 105 12.46 -14.74 -9.26
C GLN A 105 11.66 -15.39 -8.11
N PHE A 106 11.81 -14.88 -6.88
CA PHE A 106 11.04 -15.34 -5.74
C PHE A 106 9.54 -15.16 -5.99
N TYR A 107 9.12 -13.95 -6.42
CA TYR A 107 7.72 -13.64 -6.65
C TYR A 107 7.12 -14.50 -7.76
N LYS A 108 7.82 -14.66 -8.89
CA LYS A 108 7.38 -15.53 -9.99
C LYS A 108 7.22 -16.99 -9.57
N ASN A 109 8.07 -17.49 -8.67
CA ASN A 109 7.99 -18.86 -8.17
C ASN A 109 6.77 -19.13 -7.26
N LEU A 110 6.02 -18.08 -6.86
CA LEU A 110 4.77 -18.26 -6.12
C LEU A 110 3.63 -18.72 -7.06
N GLU A 111 3.60 -18.21 -8.30
CA GLU A 111 2.55 -18.51 -9.27
C GLU A 111 2.56 -19.98 -9.69
N GLY A 112 1.40 -20.60 -9.71
CA GLY A 112 1.21 -22.01 -10.08
C GLY A 112 1.72 -23.03 -9.05
N ARG A 113 2.44 -22.56 -8.00
CA ARG A 113 2.94 -23.43 -6.94
C ARG A 113 2.26 -23.17 -5.59
N PHE A 114 2.04 -21.93 -5.25
CA PHE A 114 1.43 -21.49 -3.99
C PHE A 114 0.30 -20.48 -4.21
N ALA A 115 0.20 -19.98 -5.42
CA ALA A 115 -0.77 -18.98 -5.83
C ALA A 115 -1.42 -19.40 -7.15
N PRO A 116 -2.66 -18.95 -7.43
CA PRO A 116 -3.37 -19.32 -8.64
C PRO A 116 -2.70 -18.76 -9.91
N THR A 117 -2.74 -19.53 -10.99
CA THR A 117 -2.37 -19.08 -12.34
C THR A 117 -3.52 -18.29 -12.97
N PRO A 118 -3.31 -17.57 -14.08
CA PRO A 118 -4.41 -16.96 -14.84
C PRO A 118 -5.49 -17.95 -15.28
N ALA A 119 -5.12 -19.19 -15.56
CA ALA A 119 -6.08 -20.24 -15.92
C ALA A 119 -6.97 -20.63 -14.73
N ASP A 120 -6.41 -20.69 -13.52
CA ASP A 120 -7.16 -20.98 -12.30
C ASP A 120 -8.10 -19.82 -11.92
N ILE A 121 -7.67 -18.58 -12.15
CA ILE A 121 -8.48 -17.39 -11.88
C ILE A 121 -9.64 -17.28 -12.89
N GLY A 122 -9.39 -17.57 -14.17
CA GLY A 122 -10.38 -17.46 -15.24
C GLY A 122 -10.93 -16.04 -15.35
N SER A 123 -12.23 -15.86 -15.17
CA SER A 123 -12.91 -14.56 -15.18
C SER A 123 -13.00 -13.87 -13.82
N LEU A 124 -12.49 -14.49 -12.77
CA LEU A 124 -12.51 -13.92 -11.42
C LEU A 124 -11.36 -12.93 -11.19
N THR A 125 -11.29 -12.38 -9.98
CA THR A 125 -10.15 -11.63 -9.48
C THR A 125 -9.55 -12.36 -8.28
N GLN A 126 -8.30 -12.04 -7.90
CA GLN A 126 -7.68 -12.55 -6.67
C GLN A 126 -8.55 -12.25 -5.44
N ALA A 127 -9.14 -11.04 -5.40
CA ALA A 127 -10.07 -10.64 -4.34
C ALA A 127 -11.32 -11.54 -4.29
N GLN A 128 -11.87 -11.93 -5.44
CA GLN A 128 -13.03 -12.81 -5.46
C GLN A 128 -12.65 -14.24 -5.04
N MET A 129 -11.50 -14.75 -5.49
CA MET A 129 -11.02 -16.05 -5.04
C MET A 129 -10.76 -16.09 -3.51
N PHE A 130 -10.29 -15.00 -2.92
CA PHE A 130 -10.18 -14.89 -1.46
C PHE A 130 -11.56 -14.94 -0.79
N LEU A 131 -12.53 -14.16 -1.30
CA LEU A 131 -13.90 -14.14 -0.78
C LEU A 131 -14.62 -15.48 -0.95
N ASP A 132 -14.25 -16.27 -1.96
CA ASP A 132 -14.73 -17.63 -2.18
C ASP A 132 -14.01 -18.68 -1.30
N GLY A 133 -13.16 -18.23 -0.36
CA GLY A 133 -12.44 -19.07 0.59
C GLY A 133 -11.28 -19.90 -0.01
N LYS A 134 -10.81 -19.59 -1.23
CA LYS A 134 -9.81 -20.38 -1.96
C LYS A 134 -8.35 -19.94 -1.73
N ILE A 135 -8.13 -18.76 -1.16
CA ILE A 135 -6.80 -18.21 -0.92
C ILE A 135 -6.59 -18.02 0.58
N GLY A 136 -5.46 -18.51 1.10
CA GLY A 136 -5.10 -18.41 2.51
C GLY A 136 -4.68 -17.00 2.94
N LEU A 137 -3.78 -16.36 2.17
CA LEU A 137 -3.27 -15.00 2.42
C LEU A 137 -3.53 -14.12 1.21
N TYR A 138 -4.40 -13.13 1.35
CA TYR A 138 -4.67 -12.14 0.30
C TYR A 138 -3.90 -10.85 0.58
N LEU A 139 -2.89 -10.55 -0.24
CA LEU A 139 -2.10 -9.33 -0.15
C LEU A 139 -2.86 -8.15 -0.73
N SER A 140 -3.26 -7.21 0.11
CA SER A 140 -3.96 -5.99 -0.33
C SER A 140 -3.85 -4.88 0.72
N GLY A 141 -4.43 -3.73 0.46
CA GLY A 141 -4.47 -2.62 1.41
C GLY A 141 -5.83 -2.46 2.08
N ARG A 142 -5.93 -1.43 2.95
CA ARG A 142 -7.16 -1.17 3.71
C ARG A 142 -8.39 -0.91 2.81
N TRP A 143 -8.21 -0.48 1.57
CA TRP A 143 -9.32 -0.29 0.62
C TRP A 143 -10.17 -1.54 0.41
N MET A 144 -9.65 -2.74 0.72
CA MET A 144 -10.40 -3.99 0.65
C MET A 144 -11.13 -4.34 1.95
N TYR A 145 -10.76 -3.71 3.07
CA TYR A 145 -11.29 -4.05 4.40
C TYR A 145 -12.83 -3.99 4.47
N PRO A 146 -13.51 -2.93 4.01
CA PRO A 146 -14.99 -2.90 4.05
C PRO A 146 -15.63 -4.02 3.23
N LYS A 147 -15.09 -4.31 2.03
CA LYS A 147 -15.62 -5.36 1.17
C LYS A 147 -15.44 -6.76 1.79
N ILE A 148 -14.28 -7.01 2.40
CA ILE A 148 -14.01 -8.30 3.05
C ILE A 148 -14.88 -8.43 4.29
N SER A 149 -14.99 -7.39 5.11
CA SER A 149 -15.85 -7.38 6.31
C SER A 149 -17.33 -7.61 6.00
N GLU A 150 -17.79 -7.20 4.83
CA GLU A 150 -19.19 -7.38 4.39
C GLU A 150 -19.43 -8.77 3.79
N LYS A 151 -18.43 -9.35 3.09
CA LYS A 151 -18.66 -10.48 2.15
C LYS A 151 -17.97 -11.77 2.51
N ALA A 152 -16.93 -11.76 3.37
CA ALA A 152 -16.30 -13.00 3.80
C ALA A 152 -17.20 -13.72 4.80
N ASP A 153 -17.48 -15.00 4.54
CA ASP A 153 -18.33 -15.87 5.34
C ASP A 153 -17.53 -16.95 6.11
N PHE A 154 -16.22 -16.80 6.19
CA PHE A 154 -15.27 -17.65 6.92
C PHE A 154 -14.54 -16.85 8.00
N ASP A 155 -13.85 -17.55 8.91
CA ASP A 155 -13.04 -16.90 9.95
C ASP A 155 -11.79 -16.24 9.34
N TRP A 156 -11.67 -14.92 9.50
CA TRP A 156 -10.58 -14.15 8.93
C TRP A 156 -10.06 -13.06 9.87
N ASP A 157 -8.83 -12.68 9.65
CA ASP A 157 -8.22 -11.50 10.30
C ASP A 157 -7.28 -10.75 9.34
N VAL A 158 -6.69 -9.68 9.84
CA VAL A 158 -5.64 -8.92 9.15
C VAL A 158 -4.34 -9.16 9.89
N ILE A 159 -3.28 -9.48 9.17
CA ILE A 159 -1.92 -9.59 9.70
C ILE A 159 -0.96 -8.71 8.91
N THR A 160 0.13 -8.28 9.54
CA THR A 160 1.18 -7.55 8.84
C THR A 160 1.90 -8.47 7.86
N PHE A 161 2.42 -7.89 6.77
CA PHE A 161 3.38 -8.59 5.92
C PHE A 161 4.66 -8.91 6.74
N PRO A 162 5.28 -10.09 6.57
CA PRO A 162 6.45 -10.51 7.36
C PRO A 162 7.74 -9.84 6.87
N GLY A 163 7.78 -8.52 6.88
CA GLY A 163 8.91 -7.72 6.42
C GLY A 163 8.55 -6.26 6.17
N ILE A 164 9.32 -5.60 5.30
CA ILE A 164 9.14 -4.19 4.95
C ILE A 164 8.14 -4.07 3.81
N VAL A 165 7.17 -3.19 3.95
CA VAL A 165 6.16 -2.90 2.94
C VAL A 165 6.27 -1.46 2.42
N PRO A 166 5.84 -1.21 1.17
CA PRO A 166 5.79 0.15 0.64
C PRO A 166 4.74 0.98 1.38
N LEU A 167 5.08 2.23 1.70
CA LEU A 167 4.11 3.24 2.09
C LEU A 167 3.83 4.14 0.91
N ASP A 168 2.58 4.20 0.51
CA ASP A 168 2.07 5.21 -0.41
C ASP A 168 1.28 6.27 0.35
N ALA A 169 1.23 7.48 -0.18
CA ALA A 169 0.49 8.59 0.41
C ALA A 169 -0.24 9.39 -0.67
N SER A 170 -1.49 9.74 -0.37
CA SER A 170 -2.22 10.73 -1.16
C SER A 170 -2.22 12.07 -0.42
N GLY A 171 -2.30 13.16 -1.16
CA GLY A 171 -2.24 14.49 -0.56
C GLY A 171 -2.89 15.58 -1.40
N TRP A 172 -3.02 16.73 -0.77
CA TRP A 172 -3.55 17.96 -1.36
C TRP A 172 -2.40 18.82 -1.84
N ALA A 173 -2.31 19.07 -3.14
CA ALA A 173 -1.31 19.91 -3.77
C ALA A 173 -1.94 21.20 -4.30
N ILE A 174 -1.12 22.23 -4.48
CA ILE A 174 -1.51 23.52 -5.06
C ILE A 174 -0.71 23.71 -6.35
N SER A 175 -1.39 24.14 -7.42
CA SER A 175 -0.70 24.52 -8.65
C SER A 175 0.22 25.71 -8.43
N ALA A 176 1.46 25.63 -8.91
CA ALA A 176 2.40 26.74 -8.89
C ALA A 176 1.90 27.95 -9.70
N ASP A 177 1.07 27.70 -10.74
CA ASP A 177 0.49 28.74 -11.60
C ASP A 177 -0.80 29.35 -11.06
N SER A 178 -1.28 28.90 -9.88
CA SER A 178 -2.50 29.43 -9.28
C SER A 178 -2.33 30.93 -8.96
N LYS A 179 -3.27 31.74 -9.41
CA LYS A 179 -3.37 33.16 -9.07
C LYS A 179 -4.01 33.41 -7.69
N HIS A 180 -4.53 32.35 -7.06
CA HIS A 180 -5.24 32.38 -5.77
C HIS A 180 -4.56 31.50 -4.73
N LYS A 181 -3.22 31.55 -4.63
CA LYS A 181 -2.42 30.68 -3.76
C LYS A 181 -2.81 30.77 -2.29
N GLU A 182 -3.08 31.97 -1.79
CA GLU A 182 -3.46 32.15 -0.38
C GLU A 182 -4.84 31.54 -0.06
N GLN A 183 -5.80 31.65 -0.98
CA GLN A 183 -7.10 31.01 -0.85
C GLN A 183 -6.96 29.48 -0.96
N ALA A 184 -6.14 28.99 -1.89
CA ALA A 184 -5.84 27.59 -2.04
C ALA A 184 -5.18 27.00 -0.77
N LYS A 185 -4.23 27.73 -0.15
CA LYS A 185 -3.61 27.34 1.12
C LYS A 185 -4.64 27.23 2.24
N LYS A 186 -5.54 28.23 2.37
CA LYS A 186 -6.64 28.17 3.35
C LYS A 186 -7.54 26.94 3.14
N PHE A 187 -7.87 26.64 1.88
CA PHE A 187 -8.69 25.48 1.54
C PHE A 187 -7.98 24.17 1.83
N VAL A 188 -6.71 24.01 1.45
CA VAL A 188 -5.90 22.84 1.78
C VAL A 188 -5.78 22.67 3.30
N ASN A 189 -5.59 23.77 4.05
CA ASN A 189 -5.56 23.72 5.51
C ASN A 189 -6.89 23.19 6.10
N TYR A 190 -8.02 23.64 5.57
CA TYR A 190 -9.33 23.11 5.96
C TYR A 190 -9.48 21.62 5.64
N LEU A 191 -9.12 21.20 4.41
CA LEU A 191 -9.16 19.81 3.99
C LEU A 191 -8.23 18.90 4.80
N SER A 192 -7.15 19.45 5.33
CA SER A 192 -6.16 18.75 6.15
C SER A 192 -6.44 18.84 7.66
N SER A 193 -7.58 19.44 8.06
CA SER A 193 -7.97 19.56 9.45
C SER A 193 -8.32 18.21 10.08
N PRO A 194 -8.28 18.07 11.42
CA PRO A 194 -8.72 16.85 12.11
C PRO A 194 -10.13 16.42 11.71
N LYS A 195 -11.07 17.38 11.61
CA LYS A 195 -12.46 17.12 11.22
C LYS A 195 -12.57 16.52 9.81
N SER A 196 -11.84 17.06 8.84
CA SER A 196 -11.82 16.50 7.47
C SER A 196 -11.15 15.12 7.44
N SER A 197 -10.09 14.92 8.23
CA SER A 197 -9.44 13.62 8.36
C SER A 197 -10.38 12.54 8.92
N GLU A 198 -11.25 12.88 9.88
CA GLU A 198 -12.27 11.98 10.44
C GLU A 198 -13.29 11.56 9.37
N TYR A 199 -13.64 12.46 8.46
CA TYR A 199 -14.51 12.10 7.35
C TYR A 199 -13.92 10.99 6.48
N PHE A 200 -12.63 11.06 6.17
CA PHE A 200 -11.93 9.99 5.44
C PHE A 200 -11.80 8.71 6.25
N LEU A 201 -11.54 8.80 7.55
CA LEU A 201 -11.51 7.64 8.44
C LEU A 201 -12.83 6.86 8.38
N ASN A 202 -13.96 7.56 8.43
CA ASN A 202 -15.30 6.98 8.46
C ASN A 202 -15.67 6.27 7.15
N THR A 203 -14.92 6.48 6.05
CA THR A 203 -15.11 5.69 4.83
C THR A 203 -14.67 4.23 4.99
N GLY A 204 -13.82 3.93 5.97
CA GLY A 204 -13.21 2.61 6.16
C GLY A 204 -12.14 2.24 5.12
N LEU A 205 -11.98 3.04 4.06
CA LEU A 205 -11.15 2.71 2.88
C LEU A 205 -9.67 3.10 3.05
N VAL A 206 -9.36 4.05 3.93
CA VAL A 206 -8.01 4.62 4.07
C VAL A 206 -7.61 4.77 5.53
N VAL A 207 -6.31 4.91 5.76
CA VAL A 207 -5.79 5.37 7.05
C VAL A 207 -5.46 6.86 6.91
N PRO A 208 -6.07 7.75 7.70
CA PRO A 208 -5.72 9.16 7.69
C PRO A 208 -4.23 9.38 7.95
N ALA A 209 -3.60 10.27 7.19
CA ALA A 209 -2.18 10.59 7.39
C ALA A 209 -1.92 11.37 8.69
N ARG A 210 -2.95 12.00 9.27
CA ARG A 210 -2.87 12.60 10.61
C ARG A 210 -2.81 11.51 11.68
N ILE A 211 -1.73 11.52 12.47
CA ILE A 211 -1.48 10.53 13.52
C ILE A 211 -2.63 10.49 14.53
N GLU A 212 -3.07 11.64 15.04
CA GLU A 212 -4.16 11.73 16.00
C GLU A 212 -5.45 11.07 15.48
N THR A 213 -5.82 11.34 14.25
CA THR A 213 -7.05 10.80 13.65
C THR A 213 -6.90 9.31 13.36
N SER A 214 -5.73 8.88 12.88
CA SER A 214 -5.49 7.47 12.56
C SER A 214 -5.58 6.56 13.79
N GLN A 215 -5.27 7.08 14.99
CA GLN A 215 -5.41 6.31 16.23
C GLN A 215 -6.85 5.88 16.54
N LYS A 216 -7.84 6.46 15.86
CA LYS A 216 -9.26 6.10 16.01
C LYS A 216 -9.70 4.94 15.11
N ILE A 217 -8.77 4.38 14.30
CA ILE A 217 -9.06 3.24 13.42
C ILE A 217 -9.51 2.02 14.22
N ASP A 218 -10.44 1.27 13.70
CA ASP A 218 -11.02 0.07 14.31
C ASP A 218 -10.03 -1.10 14.41
N ASN A 219 -9.27 -1.37 13.36
CA ASN A 219 -8.28 -2.44 13.33
C ASN A 219 -6.85 -1.87 13.38
N LYS A 220 -6.18 -2.05 14.52
CA LYS A 220 -4.84 -1.50 14.81
C LYS A 220 -3.72 -2.12 13.98
N VAL A 221 -3.90 -3.30 13.41
CA VAL A 221 -2.89 -3.95 12.53
C VAL A 221 -2.49 -3.05 11.36
N PHE A 222 -3.42 -2.21 10.86
CA PHE A 222 -3.07 -1.24 9.83
C PHE A 222 -2.09 -0.17 10.32
N LEU A 223 -2.14 0.22 11.61
CA LEU A 223 -1.18 1.16 12.19
C LEU A 223 0.20 0.50 12.37
N ASP A 224 0.21 -0.76 12.79
CA ASP A 224 1.45 -1.54 12.93
C ASP A 224 2.12 -1.72 11.57
N ALA A 225 1.34 -2.01 10.53
CA ALA A 225 1.85 -2.10 9.17
C ALA A 225 2.44 -0.76 8.67
N ILE A 226 1.77 0.38 8.96
CA ILE A 226 2.28 1.72 8.61
C ILE A 226 3.56 2.05 9.38
N ALA A 227 3.67 1.67 10.65
CA ALA A 227 4.88 1.89 11.44
C ALA A 227 6.10 1.17 10.86
N GLY A 228 5.91 -0.02 10.29
CA GLY A 228 6.93 -0.80 9.59
C GLY A 228 7.17 -0.40 8.12
N ALA A 229 6.26 0.37 7.53
CA ALA A 229 6.31 0.73 6.11
C ALA A 229 7.37 1.80 5.81
N ARG A 230 7.82 1.84 4.56
CA ARG A 230 8.78 2.85 4.07
C ARG A 230 8.28 3.44 2.76
N ALA A 231 8.45 4.75 2.60
CA ALA A 231 8.18 5.42 1.34
C ALA A 231 9.09 4.85 0.23
N ILE A 232 8.49 4.57 -0.92
CA ILE A 232 9.26 4.14 -2.10
C ILE A 232 10.08 5.34 -2.59
N PRO A 233 11.39 5.21 -2.80
CA PRO A 233 12.20 6.25 -3.43
C PRO A 233 11.77 6.40 -4.89
N VAL A 234 11.14 7.52 -5.23
CA VAL A 234 10.64 7.78 -6.58
C VAL A 234 11.40 8.94 -7.23
N ASP A 235 11.68 8.80 -8.51
CA ASP A 235 12.24 9.85 -9.37
C ASP A 235 11.25 10.23 -10.49
N LYS A 236 11.68 11.11 -11.39
CA LYS A 236 10.86 11.56 -12.53
C LYS A 236 10.53 10.44 -13.53
N ASP A 237 11.37 9.40 -13.61
CA ASP A 237 11.22 8.29 -14.52
C ASP A 237 10.53 7.07 -13.89
N TYR A 238 10.21 7.14 -12.58
CA TYR A 238 9.60 6.05 -11.81
C TYR A 238 8.44 5.40 -12.54
N ARG A 239 7.44 6.20 -12.97
CA ARG A 239 6.25 5.66 -13.64
C ARG A 239 6.62 4.90 -14.92
N LYS A 240 7.45 5.51 -15.77
CA LYS A 240 7.89 4.89 -17.03
C LYS A 240 8.62 3.58 -16.78
N THR A 241 9.44 3.55 -15.74
CA THR A 241 10.17 2.35 -15.34
C THR A 241 9.22 1.27 -14.83
N ILE A 242 8.26 1.61 -13.97
CA ILE A 242 7.27 0.65 -13.47
C ILE A 242 6.37 0.11 -14.58
N ASP A 243 5.90 0.94 -15.50
CA ASP A 243 5.12 0.51 -16.66
C ASP A 243 5.94 -0.46 -17.55
N LYS A 244 7.23 -0.17 -17.75
CA LYS A 244 8.15 -1.06 -18.46
C LYS A 244 8.35 -2.39 -17.73
N MET A 245 8.56 -2.35 -16.43
CA MET A 245 8.72 -3.56 -15.60
C MET A 245 7.45 -4.42 -15.61
N ASN A 246 6.27 -3.83 -15.44
CA ASN A 246 5.01 -4.55 -15.54
C ASN A 246 4.91 -5.31 -16.86
N LYS A 247 5.20 -4.61 -17.96
CA LYS A 247 5.21 -5.20 -19.31
C LYS A 247 6.23 -6.33 -19.47
N GLN A 248 7.45 -6.10 -18.99
CA GLN A 248 8.55 -7.07 -19.12
C GLN A 248 8.36 -8.30 -18.21
N PHE A 249 7.78 -8.12 -17.02
CA PHE A 249 7.73 -9.17 -16.01
C PHE A 249 6.43 -9.98 -16.04
N PHE A 250 5.31 -9.37 -16.46
CA PHE A 250 3.98 -9.95 -16.28
C PHE A 250 3.12 -10.03 -17.55
N GLU A 251 3.52 -9.40 -18.66
CA GLU A 251 2.92 -9.53 -19.98
C GLU A 251 3.79 -10.42 -20.91
#